data_07311a53aaccad3ab702b523d91d68ed
#
_entry.id   07311a53aaccad3ab702b523d91d68ed
#
_cell.length_a   1.000
_cell.length_b   1.000
_cell.length_c   1.000
_cell.angle_alpha   90.00
_cell.angle_beta   90.00
_cell.angle_gamma   90.00
#
_symmetry.space_group_name_H-M   'P 1'
#
loop_
_entity.id
_entity.type
_entity.pdbx_description
1 polymer ?
#
loop_
_entity_poly.entity_id
_entity_poly.type
_entity_poly.pdbx_seq_one_letter_code
_entity_poly.pdbx_strand_id
1 'polypeptide(L)'
;MPDILAIFFLLALIIYRLHVDLRLPDAAYQLLTYVLLITIGLKGGQAISANASFTLMSQSIVVVVLGVLITLAALLFIKSFSIMAKTNAVTLAAHYGSVSVGTFAVAISYLELNQIAYNSSINLFVA
;
A
#
# COMPACT_ATOMS: atom_id res chain seq x y z
N MET A 1 -22.22 -4.96 -9.58
CA MET A 1 -21.33 -5.31 -10.70
C MET A 1 -20.21 -6.16 -10.14
N PRO A 2 -19.78 -7.23 -10.79
CA PRO A 2 -18.62 -7.96 -10.30
C PRO A 2 -17.43 -7.00 -10.24
N ASP A 3 -16.74 -7.04 -9.11
CA ASP A 3 -15.59 -6.17 -8.88
C ASP A 3 -14.48 -6.56 -9.87
N ILE A 4 -14.09 -5.62 -10.74
CA ILE A 4 -13.04 -5.82 -11.74
C ILE A 4 -11.75 -6.35 -11.09
N LEU A 5 -11.43 -5.88 -9.88
CA LEU A 5 -10.27 -6.35 -9.13
C LEU A 5 -10.40 -7.81 -8.72
N ALA A 6 -11.60 -8.25 -8.30
CA ALA A 6 -11.85 -9.65 -7.96
C ALA A 6 -11.72 -10.56 -9.19
N ILE A 7 -12.19 -10.11 -10.35
CA ILE A 7 -12.06 -10.86 -11.61
C ILE A 7 -10.59 -11.01 -12.00
N PHE A 8 -9.79 -9.93 -11.94
CA PHE A 8 -8.35 -10.00 -12.22
C PHE A 8 -7.61 -10.92 -11.26
N PHE A 9 -7.97 -10.89 -9.97
CA PHE A 9 -7.38 -11.79 -8.97
C PHE A 9 -7.68 -13.26 -9.27
N LEU A 10 -8.93 -13.58 -9.58
CA LEU A 10 -9.34 -14.95 -9.94
C LEU A 10 -8.65 -15.42 -11.24
N LEU A 11 -8.55 -14.52 -12.22
CA LEU A 11 -7.88 -14.82 -13.48
C LEU A 11 -6.39 -15.10 -13.27
N ALA A 12 -5.70 -14.30 -12.45
CA ALA A 12 -4.31 -14.52 -12.08
C ALA A 12 -4.12 -15.86 -11.35
N LEU A 13 -5.05 -16.23 -10.46
CA LEU A 13 -5.03 -17.50 -9.75
C LEU A 13 -5.20 -18.69 -10.71
N ILE A 14 -6.07 -18.59 -11.71
CA ILE A 14 -6.26 -19.62 -12.74
C ILE A 14 -4.99 -19.77 -13.59
N ILE A 15 -4.41 -18.66 -14.04
CA ILE A 15 -3.17 -18.66 -14.84
C ILE A 15 -2.03 -19.29 -14.05
N TYR A 16 -1.90 -18.95 -12.76
CA TYR A 16 -0.91 -19.57 -11.87
C TYR A 16 -1.11 -21.09 -11.77
N ARG A 17 -2.36 -21.56 -11.67
CA ARG A 17 -2.68 -23.01 -11.63
C ARG A 17 -2.35 -23.72 -12.93
N LEU A 18 -2.40 -23.03 -14.06
CA LEU A 18 -2.01 -23.56 -15.37
C LEU A 18 -0.46 -23.59 -15.57
N HIS A 19 0.31 -23.26 -14.54
CA HIS A 19 1.78 -23.23 -14.57
C HIS A 19 2.36 -22.31 -15.67
N VAL A 20 1.59 -21.27 -16.06
CA VAL A 20 2.12 -20.25 -16.98
C VAL A 20 3.05 -19.31 -16.21
N ASP A 21 4.29 -19.21 -16.62
CA ASP A 21 5.27 -18.30 -16.01
C ASP A 21 5.00 -16.87 -16.52
N LEU A 22 4.38 -16.06 -15.66
CA LEU A 22 4.08 -14.64 -15.91
C LEU A 22 5.15 -13.70 -15.37
N ARG A 23 6.36 -14.18 -15.16
CA ARG A 23 7.42 -13.32 -14.63
C ARG A 23 7.75 -12.22 -15.61
N LEU A 24 7.63 -10.98 -15.14
CA LEU A 24 8.09 -9.83 -15.89
C LEU A 24 9.63 -9.84 -15.93
N PRO A 25 10.25 -9.47 -17.06
CA PRO A 25 11.67 -9.20 -17.11
C PRO A 25 12.07 -8.15 -16.06
N ASP A 26 13.23 -8.31 -15.42
CA ASP A 26 13.70 -7.41 -14.35
C ASP A 26 13.69 -5.94 -14.77
N ALA A 27 14.06 -5.65 -16.01
CA ALA A 27 14.05 -4.30 -16.56
C ALA A 27 12.62 -3.70 -16.62
N ALA A 28 11.62 -4.51 -16.99
CA ALA A 28 10.23 -4.07 -17.03
C ALA A 28 9.69 -3.83 -15.60
N TYR A 29 10.04 -4.70 -14.66
CA TYR A 29 9.68 -4.55 -13.25
C TYR A 29 10.27 -3.26 -12.67
N GLN A 30 11.55 -2.98 -12.91
CA GLN A 30 12.21 -1.76 -12.47
C GLN A 30 11.56 -0.51 -13.07
N LEU A 31 11.28 -0.51 -14.38
CA LEU A 31 10.61 0.61 -15.05
C LEU A 31 9.24 0.89 -14.42
N LEU A 32 8.42 -0.14 -14.22
CA LEU A 32 7.11 0.01 -13.58
C LEU A 32 7.23 0.56 -12.15
N THR A 33 8.23 0.10 -11.40
CA THR A 33 8.50 0.59 -10.03
C THR A 33 8.85 2.08 -10.06
N TYR A 34 9.72 2.54 -10.96
CA TYR A 34 10.06 3.96 -11.07
C TYR A 34 8.86 4.81 -11.49
N VAL A 35 8.09 4.36 -12.48
CA VAL A 35 6.88 5.07 -12.92
C VAL A 35 5.86 5.19 -11.77
N LEU A 36 5.68 4.10 -11.00
CA LEU A 36 4.79 4.11 -9.84
C LEU A 36 5.27 5.09 -8.78
N LEU A 37 6.55 5.05 -8.40
CA LEU A 37 7.13 5.96 -7.41
C LEU A 37 7.01 7.43 -7.81
N ILE A 38 7.31 7.75 -9.07
CA ILE A 38 7.18 9.11 -9.60
C ILE A 38 5.71 9.55 -9.57
N THR A 39 4.79 8.69 -9.99
CA THR A 39 3.35 9.01 -10.03
C THR A 39 2.80 9.26 -8.63
N ILE A 40 3.15 8.41 -7.66
CA ILE A 40 2.76 8.57 -6.26
C ILE A 40 3.37 9.86 -5.69
N GLY A 41 4.66 10.09 -5.90
CA GLY A 41 5.34 11.30 -5.42
C GLY A 41 4.75 12.59 -5.98
N LEU A 42 4.43 12.62 -7.29
CA LEU A 42 3.80 13.78 -7.91
C LEU A 42 2.38 14.02 -7.38
N LYS A 43 1.55 12.98 -7.28
CA LYS A 43 0.19 13.09 -6.72
C LYS A 43 0.23 13.54 -5.26
N GLY A 44 1.08 12.95 -4.44
CA GLY A 44 1.26 13.34 -3.04
C GLY A 44 1.73 14.79 -2.92
N GLY A 45 2.73 15.20 -3.71
CA GLY A 45 3.22 16.57 -3.74
C GLY A 45 2.15 17.59 -4.17
N GLN A 46 1.38 17.29 -5.20
CA GLN A 46 0.26 18.13 -5.65
C GLN A 46 -0.81 18.28 -4.56
N ALA A 47 -1.17 17.17 -3.93
CA ALA A 47 -2.20 17.16 -2.91
C ALA A 47 -1.78 17.94 -1.64
N ILE A 48 -0.52 17.84 -1.23
CA ILE A 48 0.05 18.64 -0.14
C ILE A 48 0.07 20.13 -0.52
N SER A 49 0.52 20.46 -1.74
CA SER A 49 0.58 21.84 -2.22
C SER A 49 -0.80 22.50 -2.29
N ALA A 50 -1.84 21.76 -2.73
CA ALA A 50 -3.19 22.27 -2.85
C ALA A 50 -3.90 22.50 -1.49
N ASN A 51 -3.52 21.74 -0.46
CA ASN A 51 -4.19 21.72 0.84
C ASN A 51 -3.22 21.98 2.00
N ALA A 52 -2.14 22.74 1.77
CA ALA A 52 -1.15 23.03 2.79
C ALA A 52 -1.80 23.66 4.03
N SER A 53 -2.01 22.85 5.06
CA SER A 53 -2.53 23.30 6.35
C SER A 53 -1.73 22.69 7.48
N PHE A 54 -1.63 23.40 8.60
CA PHE A 54 -0.98 22.88 9.80
C PHE A 54 -1.60 21.55 10.26
N THR A 55 -2.91 21.42 10.10
CA THR A 55 -3.66 20.20 10.44
C THR A 55 -3.21 19.00 9.60
N LEU A 56 -3.05 19.17 8.29
CA LEU A 56 -2.56 18.11 7.40
C LEU A 56 -1.13 17.72 7.74
N MET A 57 -0.28 18.68 8.05
CA MET A 57 1.11 18.41 8.42
C MET A 57 1.19 17.60 9.73
N SER A 58 0.40 17.97 10.73
CA SER A 58 0.34 17.20 11.99
C SER A 58 -0.23 15.79 11.81
N GLN A 59 -1.28 15.62 11.01
CA GLN A 59 -1.84 14.32 10.68
C GLN A 59 -0.84 13.44 9.94
N SER A 60 -0.10 13.99 8.96
CA SER A 60 0.95 13.25 8.24
C SER A 60 2.03 12.72 9.17
N ILE A 61 2.49 13.55 10.12
CA ILE A 61 3.48 13.12 11.12
C ILE A 61 2.92 11.97 11.98
N VAL A 62 1.67 12.08 12.42
CA VAL A 62 1.02 11.01 13.22
C VAL A 62 0.97 9.70 12.43
N VAL A 63 0.57 9.74 11.15
CA VAL A 63 0.50 8.54 10.29
C VAL A 63 1.87 7.91 10.11
N VAL A 64 2.91 8.71 9.85
CA VAL A 64 4.29 8.20 9.71
C VAL A 64 4.78 7.56 11.01
N VAL A 65 4.59 8.24 12.15
CA VAL A 65 4.97 7.70 13.47
C VAL A 65 4.24 6.39 13.75
N LEU A 66 2.96 6.32 13.44
CA LEU A 66 2.14 5.12 13.64
C LEU A 66 2.61 3.97 12.76
N GLY A 67 2.94 4.22 11.48
CA GLY A 67 3.53 3.23 10.58
C GLY A 67 4.86 2.67 11.10
N VAL A 68 5.74 3.54 11.60
CA VAL A 68 7.01 3.13 12.23
C VAL A 68 6.75 2.27 13.48
N LEU A 69 5.83 2.68 14.34
CA LEU A 69 5.49 1.93 15.55
C LEU A 69 4.93 0.54 15.22
N ILE A 70 4.03 0.44 14.22
CA ILE A 70 3.50 -0.85 13.76
C ILE A 70 4.62 -1.73 13.20
N THR A 71 5.53 -1.17 12.40
CA THR A 71 6.69 -1.90 11.87
C THR A 71 7.57 -2.45 12.99
N LEU A 72 7.87 -1.64 14.00
CA LEU A 72 8.67 -2.06 15.14
C LEU A 72 7.97 -3.13 15.97
N ALA A 73 6.68 -2.96 16.24
CA ALA A 73 5.87 -3.95 16.96
C ALA A 73 5.82 -5.28 16.19
N ALA A 74 5.59 -5.24 14.87
CA ALA A 74 5.61 -6.43 14.03
C ALA A 74 6.99 -7.11 14.03
N LEU A 75 8.07 -6.34 13.97
CA LEU A 75 9.43 -6.87 14.03
C LEU A 75 9.73 -7.56 15.37
N LEU A 76 9.33 -6.95 16.49
CA LEU A 76 9.47 -7.56 17.82
C LEU A 76 8.66 -8.84 17.93
N PHE A 77 7.42 -8.83 17.45
CA PHE A 77 6.56 -10.01 17.43
C PHE A 77 7.16 -11.14 16.61
N ILE A 78 7.57 -10.86 15.36
CA ILE A 78 8.18 -11.86 14.47
C ILE A 78 9.44 -12.45 15.09
N LYS A 79 10.31 -11.63 15.66
CA LYS A 79 11.53 -12.11 16.34
C LYS A 79 11.27 -12.95 17.56
N SER A 80 10.17 -12.70 18.30
CA SER A 80 9.82 -13.45 19.49
C SER A 80 9.29 -14.86 19.19
N PHE A 81 8.63 -15.03 18.04
CA PHE A 81 7.94 -16.27 17.69
C PHE A 81 8.54 -17.03 16.50
N SER A 82 9.53 -16.46 15.81
CA SER A 82 10.08 -17.06 14.59
C SER A 82 11.59 -17.16 14.60
N ILE A 83 12.10 -18.30 14.11
CA ILE A 83 13.54 -18.57 13.88
C ILE A 83 13.99 -17.99 12.51
N MET A 84 13.25 -17.04 11.98
CA MET A 84 13.49 -16.47 10.66
C MET A 84 14.78 -15.64 10.62
N ALA A 85 15.51 -15.70 9.52
CA ALA A 85 16.70 -14.87 9.30
C ALA A 85 16.36 -13.38 9.47
N LYS A 86 17.28 -12.62 10.08
CA LYS A 86 17.06 -11.20 10.43
C LYS A 86 16.57 -10.36 9.23
N THR A 87 17.15 -10.57 8.05
CA THR A 87 16.77 -9.84 6.83
C THR A 87 15.31 -10.11 6.46
N ASN A 88 14.89 -11.37 6.48
CA ASN A 88 13.52 -11.75 6.14
C ASN A 88 12.51 -11.21 7.17
N ALA A 89 12.87 -11.24 8.46
CA ALA A 89 12.04 -10.70 9.52
C ALA A 89 11.83 -9.18 9.37
N VAL A 90 12.89 -8.44 9.02
CA VAL A 90 12.82 -6.99 8.77
C VAL A 90 11.95 -6.68 7.55
N THR A 91 12.16 -7.40 6.45
CA THR A 91 11.36 -7.23 5.23
C THR A 91 9.87 -7.50 5.49
N LEU A 92 9.56 -8.57 6.20
CA LEU A 92 8.18 -8.91 6.54
C LEU A 92 7.56 -7.86 7.47
N ALA A 93 8.27 -7.40 8.49
CA ALA A 93 7.80 -6.36 9.40
C ALA A 93 7.53 -5.04 8.67
N ALA A 94 8.38 -4.65 7.73
CA ALA A 94 8.20 -3.44 6.93
C ALA A 94 6.89 -3.46 6.11
N HIS A 95 6.48 -4.62 5.61
CA HIS A 95 5.21 -4.78 4.90
C HIS A 95 3.98 -4.54 5.80
N TYR A 96 4.07 -4.83 7.09
CA TYR A 96 2.98 -4.56 8.03
C TYR A 96 2.86 -3.08 8.42
N GLY A 97 3.93 -2.33 8.33
CA GLY A 97 3.93 -0.88 8.59
C GLY A 97 3.48 -0.03 7.41
N SER A 98 3.36 -0.63 6.22
CA SER A 98 2.92 0.06 5.02
C SER A 98 1.46 -0.26 4.68
N VAL A 99 0.73 0.73 4.18
CA VAL A 99 -0.63 0.53 3.69
C VAL A 99 -0.58 0.04 2.25
N SER A 100 -1.31 -1.04 1.96
CA SER A 100 -1.48 -1.50 0.58
C SER A 100 -2.37 -0.53 -0.20
N VAL A 101 -1.83 0.07 -1.26
CA VAL A 101 -2.58 0.96 -2.17
C VAL A 101 -3.81 0.25 -2.74
N GLY A 102 -3.69 -1.04 -3.07
CA GLY A 102 -4.82 -1.84 -3.58
C GLY A 102 -5.93 -2.00 -2.54
N THR A 103 -5.59 -2.37 -1.31
CA THR A 103 -6.57 -2.51 -0.21
C THR A 103 -7.24 -1.18 0.10
N PHE A 104 -6.49 -0.10 0.11
CA PHE A 104 -7.01 1.24 0.30
C PHE A 104 -8.00 1.64 -0.81
N ALA A 105 -7.66 1.42 -2.08
CA ALA A 105 -8.53 1.72 -3.20
C ALA A 105 -9.87 0.96 -3.10
N VAL A 106 -9.83 -0.33 -2.70
CA VAL A 106 -11.04 -1.13 -2.46
C VAL A 106 -11.87 -0.55 -1.32
N ALA A 107 -11.23 -0.15 -0.21
CA ALA A 107 -11.92 0.45 0.93
C ALA A 107 -12.62 1.76 0.55
N ILE A 108 -11.93 2.65 -0.18
CA ILE A 108 -12.53 3.91 -0.68
C ILE A 108 -13.71 3.61 -1.62
N SER A 109 -13.53 2.70 -2.58
CA SER A 109 -14.61 2.32 -3.48
C SER A 109 -15.84 1.79 -2.72
N TYR A 110 -15.62 1.01 -1.66
CA TYR A 110 -16.70 0.52 -0.80
C TYR A 110 -17.44 1.66 -0.10
N LEU A 111 -16.70 2.65 0.46
CA LEU A 111 -17.29 3.81 1.12
C LEU A 111 -18.11 4.64 0.15
N GLU A 112 -17.60 4.87 -1.07
CA GLU A 112 -18.29 5.64 -2.11
C GLU A 112 -19.58 4.94 -2.60
N LEU A 113 -19.50 3.63 -2.85
CA LEU A 113 -20.67 2.83 -3.27
C LEU A 113 -21.79 2.82 -2.23
N ASN A 114 -21.44 2.86 -0.95
CA ASN A 114 -22.42 2.87 0.14
C ASN A 114 -22.76 4.30 0.63
N GLN A 115 -22.27 5.33 -0.06
CA GLN A 115 -22.50 6.75 0.28
C GLN A 115 -22.09 7.10 1.73
N ILE A 116 -21.07 6.42 2.25
CA ILE A 116 -20.53 6.68 3.58
C ILE A 116 -19.56 7.87 3.47
N ALA A 117 -19.86 8.92 4.20
CA ALA A 117 -19.01 10.12 4.21
C ALA A 117 -17.65 9.80 4.87
N TYR A 118 -16.57 10.15 4.19
CA TYR A 118 -15.20 10.07 4.71
C TYR A 118 -14.43 11.35 4.42
N ASN A 119 -13.37 11.59 5.18
CA ASN A 119 -12.54 12.77 4.97
C ASN A 119 -11.63 12.55 3.74
N SER A 120 -11.77 13.39 2.72
CA SER A 120 -10.97 13.32 1.48
C SER A 120 -9.45 13.46 1.71
N SER A 121 -9.04 14.01 2.85
CA SER A 121 -7.62 14.09 3.24
C SER A 121 -6.96 12.71 3.41
N ILE A 122 -7.76 11.66 3.63
CA ILE A 122 -7.26 10.28 3.77
C ILE A 122 -6.53 9.82 2.50
N ASN A 123 -6.96 10.29 1.32
CA ASN A 123 -6.31 9.96 0.04
C ASN A 123 -4.84 10.42 -0.02
N LEU A 124 -4.47 11.45 0.75
CA LEU A 124 -3.11 11.96 0.86
C LEU A 124 -2.14 11.00 1.57
N PHE A 125 -2.65 10.19 2.51
CA PHE A 125 -1.81 9.33 3.33
C PHE A 125 -1.44 8.01 2.66
N VAL A 126 -1.94 7.77 1.45
CA VAL A 126 -1.65 6.56 0.65
C VAL A 126 -0.90 6.90 -0.63
N ALA A 127 -0.86 8.17 -1.03
CA ALA A 127 -0.04 8.67 -2.12
C ALA A 127 1.39 8.91 -1.65
#